data_ca3ce4a0c2580a1ae393abdeb268f285
#
_entry.id   ca3ce4a0c2580a1ae393abdeb268f285
#
_cell.length_a   1.000
_cell.length_b   1.000
_cell.length_c   1.000
_cell.angle_alpha   90.00
_cell.angle_beta   90.00
_cell.angle_gamma   90.00
#
_symmetry.space_group_name_H-M   'P 1'
#
loop_
_entity.id
_entity.type
_entity.pdbx_description
1 polymer ?
#
loop_
_entity_poly.entity_id
_entity_poly.type
_entity_poly.pdbx_seq_one_letter_code
_entity_poly.pdbx_strand_id
1 'polypeptide(L)'
;MRLRLHQIPLVAMLAMVACLFTACMSIPERASGSFVERSIEVAGTSHRYQVFVPASAAGGRTPPVIVFLHGSGERGNDGAKQTQVGIGPYIRAHLNDFPAIVVFPQAPDETEWSGNADLVFASLEAATREFHGDPDRTYLTGLSMGGYGTWEMALRAPGRFAALVPVCGGLAHPRRPSMGVSGIAGAADPYAVVAARLKGTPIWQFHGAKDDVVSPDYSRQMDAALKAAGARDARLTVFPEANHNSWDPAYSQTPELWTWLFAQRRATR
;
A
#
# COMPACT_ATOMS: atom_id res chain seq x y z
N MET A 1 -42.77 3.03 -98.74
CA MET A 1 -41.49 3.35 -98.13
C MET A 1 -41.75 3.30 -96.62
N ARG A 2 -41.37 2.18 -95.93
CA ARG A 2 -41.70 1.93 -94.48
C ARG A 2 -40.43 2.20 -93.69
N LEU A 3 -40.45 3.18 -92.82
CA LEU A 3 -39.41 3.42 -91.79
C LEU A 3 -39.55 2.40 -90.63
N ARG A 4 -38.48 1.72 -90.39
CA ARG A 4 -38.38 0.84 -89.17
C ARG A 4 -37.83 1.68 -88.05
N LEU A 5 -38.57 1.80 -86.93
CA LEU A 5 -38.07 2.30 -85.65
C LEU A 5 -37.23 1.21 -84.97
N HIS A 6 -36.00 1.55 -84.60
CA HIS A 6 -35.14 0.71 -83.77
C HIS A 6 -35.43 1.06 -82.34
N GLN A 7 -35.80 0.02 -81.55
CA GLN A 7 -35.96 0.11 -80.15
C GLN A 7 -34.56 0.02 -79.43
N ILE A 8 -34.29 0.95 -78.56
CA ILE A 8 -33.09 0.95 -77.71
C ILE A 8 -33.47 0.28 -76.39
N PRO A 9 -32.74 -0.73 -75.93
CA PRO A 9 -33.03 -1.35 -74.61
C PRO A 9 -32.57 -0.47 -73.46
N LEU A 10 -33.45 -0.30 -72.51
CA LEU A 10 -33.22 0.40 -71.24
C LEU A 10 -32.34 -0.45 -70.35
N VAL A 11 -31.09 -0.07 -70.18
CA VAL A 11 -30.16 -0.71 -69.23
C VAL A 11 -30.48 -0.20 -67.79
N ALA A 12 -31.03 -1.09 -66.99
CA ALA A 12 -31.29 -0.83 -65.58
C ALA A 12 -29.96 -0.77 -64.79
N MET A 13 -29.61 0.46 -64.38
CA MET A 13 -28.44 0.70 -63.50
C MET A 13 -28.83 0.39 -62.04
N LEU A 14 -28.44 -0.80 -61.57
CA LEU A 14 -28.61 -1.21 -60.18
C LEU A 14 -27.54 -0.53 -59.33
N ALA A 15 -27.91 0.53 -58.60
CA ALA A 15 -27.04 1.18 -57.64
C ALA A 15 -26.94 0.31 -56.37
N MET A 16 -25.81 -0.38 -56.18
CA MET A 16 -25.50 -1.14 -54.99
C MET A 16 -25.05 -0.16 -53.90
N VAL A 17 -25.94 0.21 -52.98
CA VAL A 17 -25.61 0.99 -51.77
C VAL A 17 -24.90 0.06 -50.81
N ALA A 18 -23.59 0.09 -50.77
CA ALA A 18 -22.78 -0.57 -49.77
C ALA A 18 -22.93 0.21 -48.44
N CYS A 19 -23.79 -0.25 -47.53
CA CYS A 19 -23.79 0.21 -46.11
C CYS A 19 -22.51 -0.24 -45.46
N LEU A 20 -21.52 0.65 -45.37
CA LEU A 20 -20.37 0.50 -44.49
C LEU A 20 -20.86 0.63 -43.01
N PHE A 21 -21.19 -0.49 -42.36
CA PHE A 21 -21.29 -0.55 -40.93
C PHE A 21 -19.89 -0.36 -40.35
N THR A 22 -19.54 0.87 -40.03
CA THR A 22 -18.42 1.17 -39.12
C THR A 22 -18.83 0.65 -37.76
N ALA A 23 -18.47 -0.58 -37.47
CA ALA A 23 -18.52 -1.10 -36.09
C ALA A 23 -17.51 -0.25 -35.28
N CYS A 24 -18.03 0.74 -34.55
CA CYS A 24 -17.28 1.34 -33.45
C CYS A 24 -16.97 0.20 -32.45
N MET A 25 -15.80 -0.41 -32.61
CA MET A 25 -15.26 -1.25 -31.55
C MET A 25 -14.96 -0.31 -30.37
N SER A 26 -15.90 -0.20 -29.43
CA SER A 26 -15.63 0.39 -28.14
C SER A 26 -14.51 -0.42 -27.52
N ILE A 27 -13.33 0.19 -27.39
CA ILE A 27 -12.23 -0.38 -26.61
C ILE A 27 -12.83 -0.56 -25.22
N PRO A 28 -12.87 -1.78 -24.65
CA PRO A 28 -13.42 -1.96 -23.32
C PRO A 28 -12.64 -1.06 -22.36
N GLU A 29 -13.35 -0.18 -21.67
CA GLU A 29 -12.76 0.69 -20.65
C GLU A 29 -12.03 -0.20 -19.66
N ARG A 30 -10.74 0.03 -19.51
CA ARG A 30 -9.90 -0.79 -18.64
C ARG A 30 -10.41 -0.62 -17.22
N ALA A 31 -10.85 -1.69 -16.59
CA ALA A 31 -11.34 -1.64 -15.20
C ALA A 31 -10.33 -0.92 -14.31
N SER A 32 -10.77 0.08 -13.59
CA SER A 32 -9.96 0.88 -12.68
C SER A 32 -10.15 0.41 -11.25
N GLY A 33 -9.09 0.43 -10.45
CA GLY A 33 -9.21 0.26 -9.02
C GLY A 33 -9.91 1.45 -8.37
N SER A 34 -10.44 1.26 -7.17
CA SER A 34 -11.22 2.28 -6.47
C SER A 34 -10.93 2.31 -4.97
N PHE A 35 -11.06 3.50 -4.38
CA PHE A 35 -11.08 3.65 -2.94
C PHE A 35 -12.51 3.48 -2.43
N VAL A 36 -12.68 2.68 -1.39
CA VAL A 36 -13.98 2.43 -0.74
C VAL A 36 -13.86 2.69 0.76
N GLU A 37 -14.85 3.41 1.31
CA GLU A 37 -14.93 3.63 2.75
C GLU A 37 -15.57 2.42 3.43
N ARG A 38 -15.05 2.08 4.61
CA ARG A 38 -15.59 1.05 5.51
C ARG A 38 -15.57 1.55 6.94
N SER A 39 -16.35 0.89 7.78
CA SER A 39 -16.34 1.08 9.23
C SER A 39 -16.14 -0.24 9.94
N ILE A 40 -15.51 -0.19 11.10
CA ILE A 40 -15.32 -1.37 11.96
C ILE A 40 -15.52 -0.99 13.43
N GLU A 41 -16.18 -1.87 14.17
CA GLU A 41 -16.34 -1.73 15.60
C GLU A 41 -15.13 -2.34 16.32
N VAL A 42 -14.49 -1.53 17.17
CA VAL A 42 -13.39 -1.98 18.04
C VAL A 42 -13.65 -1.45 19.44
N ALA A 43 -13.72 -2.34 20.41
CA ALA A 43 -14.00 -2.02 21.82
C ALA A 43 -15.25 -1.11 22.02
N GLY A 44 -16.29 -1.33 21.22
CA GLY A 44 -17.55 -0.57 21.29
C GLY A 44 -17.50 0.82 20.62
N THR A 45 -16.42 1.11 19.88
CA THR A 45 -16.29 2.36 19.12
C THR A 45 -16.21 2.07 17.64
N SER A 46 -16.97 2.83 16.83
CA SER A 46 -16.95 2.72 15.38
C SER A 46 -15.80 3.56 14.80
N HIS A 47 -14.98 2.92 13.97
CA HIS A 47 -13.84 3.54 13.31
C HIS A 47 -14.00 3.46 11.80
N ARG A 48 -13.82 4.59 11.11
CA ARG A 48 -13.77 4.62 9.66
C ARG A 48 -12.37 4.26 9.16
N TYR A 49 -12.33 3.55 8.05
CA TYR A 49 -11.10 3.27 7.33
C TYR A 49 -11.35 3.24 5.82
N GLN A 50 -10.31 3.41 5.04
CA GLN A 50 -10.38 3.31 3.58
C GLN A 50 -9.72 2.01 3.12
N VAL A 51 -10.24 1.48 2.02
CA VAL A 51 -9.62 0.37 1.30
C VAL A 51 -9.49 0.75 -0.16
N PHE A 52 -8.29 0.66 -0.71
CA PHE A 52 -8.13 0.62 -2.16
C PHE A 52 -8.30 -0.82 -2.63
N VAL A 53 -9.20 -1.01 -3.59
CA VAL A 53 -9.50 -2.30 -4.21
C VAL A 53 -8.99 -2.27 -5.65
N PRO A 54 -8.00 -3.10 -6.03
CA PRO A 54 -7.45 -3.10 -7.39
C PRO A 54 -8.44 -3.67 -8.40
N ALA A 55 -8.36 -3.23 -9.63
CA ALA A 55 -9.16 -3.76 -10.74
C ALA A 55 -9.06 -5.28 -10.90
N SER A 56 -7.91 -5.85 -10.57
CA SER A 56 -7.65 -7.30 -10.64
C SER A 56 -8.46 -8.13 -9.65
N ALA A 57 -8.99 -7.53 -8.57
CA ALA A 57 -9.83 -8.24 -7.60
C ALA A 57 -11.15 -8.73 -8.22
N ALA A 58 -11.72 -7.98 -9.18
CA ALA A 58 -12.92 -8.38 -9.90
C ALA A 58 -12.72 -9.62 -10.81
N GLY A 59 -11.49 -9.97 -11.15
CA GLY A 59 -11.14 -11.09 -12.02
C GLY A 59 -10.94 -12.44 -11.33
N GLY A 60 -11.36 -12.60 -10.06
CA GLY A 60 -11.21 -13.86 -9.30
C GLY A 60 -9.77 -14.16 -8.85
N ARG A 61 -8.86 -13.20 -8.97
CA ARG A 61 -7.51 -13.31 -8.40
C ARG A 61 -7.53 -12.99 -6.92
N THR A 62 -6.60 -13.55 -6.16
CA THR A 62 -6.33 -13.19 -4.77
C THR A 62 -5.21 -12.14 -4.73
N PRO A 63 -5.53 -10.82 -4.66
CA PRO A 63 -4.53 -9.77 -4.65
C PRO A 63 -3.69 -9.81 -3.36
N PRO A 64 -2.43 -9.37 -3.40
CA PRO A 64 -1.69 -9.09 -2.16
C PRO A 64 -2.39 -7.97 -1.37
N VAL A 65 -2.11 -7.92 -0.06
CA VAL A 65 -2.69 -6.93 0.85
C VAL A 65 -1.58 -6.09 1.48
N ILE A 66 -1.73 -4.78 1.49
CA ILE A 66 -0.85 -3.85 2.18
C ILE A 66 -1.66 -3.16 3.29
N VAL A 67 -1.12 -3.10 4.50
CA VAL A 67 -1.58 -2.17 5.52
C VAL A 67 -0.68 -0.95 5.50
N PHE A 68 -1.27 0.23 5.36
CA PHE A 68 -0.55 1.50 5.43
C PHE A 68 -0.92 2.25 6.70
N LEU A 69 0.08 2.58 7.49
CA LEU A 69 -0.04 3.37 8.71
C LEU A 69 0.44 4.81 8.47
N HIS A 70 -0.46 5.77 8.59
CA HIS A 70 -0.22 7.18 8.36
C HIS A 70 0.63 7.83 9.47
N GLY A 71 1.07 9.06 9.25
CA GLY A 71 1.79 9.88 10.21
C GLY A 71 0.89 10.59 11.22
N SER A 72 1.49 11.40 12.08
CA SER A 72 0.75 12.12 13.14
C SER A 72 -0.25 13.15 12.60
N GLY A 73 -0.03 13.66 11.38
CA GLY A 73 -0.87 14.70 10.76
C GLY A 73 -2.22 14.20 10.25
N GLU A 74 -2.36 12.89 10.03
CA GLU A 74 -3.53 12.29 9.42
C GLU A 74 -4.46 11.60 10.44
N ARG A 75 -4.20 11.81 11.75
CA ARG A 75 -5.11 11.39 12.82
C ARG A 75 -6.50 11.98 12.62
N GLY A 76 -7.48 11.35 13.22
CA GLY A 76 -8.86 11.80 13.21
C GLY A 76 -9.86 10.67 13.08
N ASN A 77 -11.06 11.03 12.62
CA ASN A 77 -12.16 10.11 12.36
C ASN A 77 -12.95 10.48 11.09
N ASP A 78 -12.33 11.30 10.22
CA ASP A 78 -12.96 11.74 8.96
C ASP A 78 -12.97 10.63 7.89
N GLY A 79 -12.18 9.58 8.08
CA GLY A 79 -12.07 8.49 7.13
C GLY A 79 -11.40 8.85 5.80
N ALA A 80 -10.69 10.00 5.72
CA ALA A 80 -10.17 10.53 4.45
C ALA A 80 -8.69 10.91 4.49
N LYS A 81 -8.23 11.63 5.51
CA LYS A 81 -6.87 12.20 5.61
C LYS A 81 -5.78 11.14 5.42
N GLN A 82 -5.96 9.95 5.99
CA GLN A 82 -4.99 8.86 5.92
C GLN A 82 -4.66 8.39 4.49
N THR A 83 -5.46 8.77 3.50
CA THR A 83 -5.21 8.44 2.09
C THR A 83 -4.56 9.59 1.30
N GLN A 84 -4.30 10.73 1.94
CA GLN A 84 -3.80 11.94 1.27
C GLN A 84 -2.26 12.02 1.26
N VAL A 85 -1.60 11.10 1.94
CA VAL A 85 -0.15 11.08 2.13
C VAL A 85 0.42 9.69 1.85
N GLY A 86 1.73 9.61 1.63
CA GLY A 86 2.45 8.35 1.47
C GLY A 86 2.00 7.57 0.22
N ILE A 87 1.56 6.32 0.43
CA ILE A 87 1.17 5.44 -0.69
C ILE A 87 -0.14 5.88 -1.37
N GLY A 88 -1.02 6.64 -0.70
CA GLY A 88 -2.32 7.04 -1.26
C GLY A 88 -2.23 7.84 -2.54
N PRO A 89 -1.44 8.95 -2.63
CA PRO A 89 -1.18 9.69 -3.86
C PRO A 89 -0.57 8.83 -4.97
N TYR A 90 0.37 7.94 -4.63
CA TYR A 90 0.95 7.02 -5.60
C TYR A 90 -0.12 6.13 -6.24
N ILE A 91 -1.01 5.54 -5.43
CA ILE A 91 -2.10 4.69 -5.93
C ILE A 91 -3.05 5.50 -6.82
N ARG A 92 -3.37 6.76 -6.47
CA ARG A 92 -4.25 7.61 -7.31
C ARG A 92 -3.66 7.86 -8.70
N ALA A 93 -2.33 7.89 -8.83
CA ALA A 93 -1.65 7.98 -10.12
C ALA A 93 -1.60 6.63 -10.86
N HIS A 94 -1.91 5.50 -10.18
CA HIS A 94 -1.78 4.13 -10.70
C HIS A 94 -3.06 3.30 -10.50
N LEU A 95 -4.23 3.92 -10.58
CA LEU A 95 -5.53 3.26 -10.32
C LEU A 95 -5.77 2.02 -11.20
N ASN A 96 -5.22 2.02 -12.42
CA ASN A 96 -5.48 0.96 -13.40
C ASN A 96 -4.53 -0.24 -13.28
N ASP A 97 -3.39 -0.08 -12.62
CA ASP A 97 -2.29 -1.05 -12.65
C ASP A 97 -1.72 -1.39 -11.27
N PHE A 98 -2.07 -0.65 -10.21
CA PHE A 98 -1.64 -1.02 -8.86
C PHE A 98 -2.30 -2.33 -8.42
N PRO A 99 -1.52 -3.40 -8.10
CA PRO A 99 -2.06 -4.76 -8.07
C PRO A 99 -2.59 -5.21 -6.70
N ALA A 100 -2.43 -4.41 -5.64
CA ALA A 100 -2.69 -4.81 -4.26
C ALA A 100 -3.93 -4.14 -3.67
N ILE A 101 -4.63 -4.84 -2.79
CA ILE A 101 -5.54 -4.23 -1.83
C ILE A 101 -4.70 -3.40 -0.85
N VAL A 102 -5.12 -2.18 -0.55
CA VAL A 102 -4.45 -1.37 0.48
C VAL A 102 -5.44 -0.92 1.53
N VAL A 103 -5.17 -1.27 2.77
CA VAL A 103 -5.98 -0.95 3.94
C VAL A 103 -5.38 0.26 4.64
N PHE A 104 -6.18 1.30 4.82
CA PHE A 104 -5.81 2.56 5.43
C PHE A 104 -6.63 2.78 6.71
N PRO A 105 -6.28 2.18 7.85
CA PRO A 105 -6.89 2.55 9.11
C PRO A 105 -6.56 4.00 9.45
N GLN A 106 -7.40 4.66 10.26
CA GLN A 106 -7.12 6.00 10.76
C GLN A 106 -7.04 5.97 12.29
N ALA A 107 -5.87 6.32 12.83
CA ALA A 107 -5.69 6.46 14.27
C ALA A 107 -6.51 7.66 14.77
N PRO A 108 -7.29 7.51 15.85
CA PRO A 108 -8.02 8.62 16.45
C PRO A 108 -7.10 9.76 16.88
N ASP A 109 -7.68 10.96 17.01
CA ASP A 109 -6.95 12.12 17.50
C ASP A 109 -6.25 11.83 18.84
N GLU A 110 -5.08 12.41 19.02
CA GLU A 110 -4.25 12.28 20.23
C GLU A 110 -3.81 10.87 20.61
N THR A 111 -4.00 9.89 19.72
CA THR A 111 -3.54 8.51 19.94
C THR A 111 -2.34 8.16 19.07
N GLU A 112 -1.65 7.08 19.42
CA GLU A 112 -0.53 6.51 18.68
C GLU A 112 -0.84 5.09 18.22
N TRP A 113 -0.09 4.58 17.25
CA TRP A 113 -0.34 3.23 16.72
C TRP A 113 -0.14 2.13 17.77
N SER A 114 0.69 2.36 18.80
CA SER A 114 0.86 1.44 19.92
C SER A 114 -0.44 1.16 20.69
N GLY A 115 -1.34 2.15 20.75
CA GLY A 115 -2.67 2.02 21.36
C GLY A 115 -3.77 1.52 20.41
N ASN A 116 -3.49 1.41 19.10
CA ASN A 116 -4.51 1.14 18.09
C ASN A 116 -4.27 -0.19 17.33
N ALA A 117 -3.58 -1.14 17.94
CA ALA A 117 -3.27 -2.40 17.30
C ALA A 117 -4.54 -3.19 16.90
N ASP A 118 -5.55 -3.22 17.77
CA ASP A 118 -6.81 -3.91 17.50
C ASP A 118 -7.53 -3.31 16.29
N LEU A 119 -7.51 -1.99 16.14
CA LEU A 119 -8.04 -1.30 14.96
C LEU A 119 -7.30 -1.72 13.68
N VAL A 120 -5.96 -1.75 13.72
CA VAL A 120 -5.14 -2.16 12.57
C VAL A 120 -5.44 -3.59 12.16
N PHE A 121 -5.43 -4.53 13.10
CA PHE A 121 -5.65 -5.94 12.78
C PHE A 121 -7.10 -6.22 12.39
N ALA A 122 -8.08 -5.60 13.04
CA ALA A 122 -9.49 -5.76 12.69
C ALA A 122 -9.79 -5.24 11.27
N SER A 123 -9.27 -4.05 10.92
CA SER A 123 -9.41 -3.48 9.58
C SER A 123 -8.74 -4.36 8.51
N LEU A 124 -7.52 -4.86 8.80
CA LEU A 124 -6.82 -5.78 7.91
C LEU A 124 -7.60 -7.06 7.66
N GLU A 125 -8.12 -7.69 8.71
CA GLU A 125 -8.85 -8.96 8.61
C GLU A 125 -10.18 -8.79 7.89
N ALA A 126 -10.91 -7.70 8.17
CA ALA A 126 -12.16 -7.38 7.50
C ALA A 126 -11.95 -7.17 6.01
N ALA A 127 -10.98 -6.33 5.62
CA ALA A 127 -10.68 -6.05 4.21
C ALA A 127 -10.13 -7.29 3.48
N THR A 128 -9.23 -8.07 4.11
CA THR A 128 -8.69 -9.30 3.52
C THR A 128 -9.81 -10.30 3.20
N ARG A 129 -10.77 -10.47 4.12
CA ARG A 129 -11.90 -11.37 3.93
C ARG A 129 -12.87 -10.84 2.87
N GLU A 130 -13.24 -9.56 2.93
CA GLU A 130 -14.23 -8.95 2.02
C GLU A 130 -13.75 -8.95 0.57
N PHE A 131 -12.48 -8.60 0.34
CA PHE A 131 -11.92 -8.43 -0.99
C PHE A 131 -11.05 -9.62 -1.44
N HIS A 132 -11.14 -10.75 -0.74
CA HIS A 132 -10.43 -12.00 -1.07
C HIS A 132 -8.90 -11.82 -1.20
N GLY A 133 -8.29 -11.02 -0.30
CA GLY A 133 -6.86 -10.79 -0.28
C GLY A 133 -6.05 -12.04 0.08
N ASP A 134 -4.81 -12.12 -0.43
CA ASP A 134 -3.89 -13.22 -0.14
C ASP A 134 -3.25 -13.04 1.25
N PRO A 135 -3.58 -13.88 2.25
CA PRO A 135 -3.03 -13.74 3.59
C PRO A 135 -1.52 -14.03 3.65
N ASP A 136 -0.96 -14.77 2.67
CA ASP A 136 0.46 -15.07 2.61
C ASP A 136 1.28 -13.99 1.91
N ARG A 137 0.61 -13.05 1.25
CA ARG A 137 1.19 -11.84 0.68
C ARG A 137 0.61 -10.60 1.35
N THR A 138 0.64 -10.58 2.68
CA THR A 138 0.24 -9.43 3.48
C THR A 138 1.48 -8.65 3.90
N TYR A 139 1.52 -7.37 3.60
CA TYR A 139 2.64 -6.47 3.85
C TYR A 139 2.22 -5.33 4.78
N LEU A 140 3.21 -4.76 5.48
CA LEU A 140 2.97 -3.63 6.38
C LEU A 140 3.96 -2.51 6.05
N THR A 141 3.43 -1.31 5.90
CA THR A 141 4.21 -0.09 5.70
C THR A 141 3.60 1.08 6.46
N GLY A 142 4.41 2.08 6.73
CA GLY A 142 3.94 3.30 7.37
C GLY A 142 5.03 4.35 7.45
N LEU A 143 4.63 5.61 7.57
CA LEU A 143 5.53 6.75 7.60
C LEU A 143 5.50 7.48 8.95
N SER A 144 6.63 8.01 9.40
CA SER A 144 6.75 8.79 10.65
C SER A 144 6.14 8.02 11.84
N MET A 145 5.08 8.51 12.47
CA MET A 145 4.32 7.77 13.49
C MET A 145 3.95 6.35 12.99
N GLY A 146 3.54 6.22 11.72
CA GLY A 146 3.26 4.92 11.08
C GLY A 146 4.51 4.06 10.88
N GLY A 147 5.68 4.67 10.75
CA GLY A 147 6.97 3.97 10.74
C GLY A 147 7.25 3.30 12.10
N TYR A 148 6.99 3.99 13.23
CA TYR A 148 6.99 3.37 14.56
C TYR A 148 5.91 2.28 14.67
N GLY A 149 4.70 2.57 14.17
CA GLY A 149 3.59 1.62 14.12
C GLY A 149 3.93 0.35 13.33
N THR A 150 4.75 0.45 12.28
CA THR A 150 5.21 -0.71 11.50
C THR A 150 6.02 -1.67 12.39
N TRP A 151 6.93 -1.16 13.21
CA TRP A 151 7.68 -1.98 14.17
C TRP A 151 6.78 -2.55 15.26
N GLU A 152 5.88 -1.73 15.79
CA GLU A 152 4.93 -2.14 16.83
C GLU A 152 4.06 -3.32 16.38
N MET A 153 3.39 -3.18 15.21
CA MET A 153 2.50 -4.23 14.69
C MET A 153 3.27 -5.50 14.34
N ALA A 154 4.48 -5.38 13.79
CA ALA A 154 5.31 -6.53 13.49
C ALA A 154 5.72 -7.30 14.74
N LEU A 155 6.01 -6.63 15.86
CA LEU A 155 6.35 -7.25 17.12
C LEU A 155 5.14 -7.85 17.84
N ARG A 156 3.96 -7.28 17.70
CA ARG A 156 2.71 -7.83 18.26
C ARG A 156 2.27 -9.12 17.55
N ALA A 157 2.55 -9.22 16.26
CA ALA A 157 2.17 -10.37 15.45
C ALA A 157 3.35 -10.88 14.60
N PRO A 158 4.40 -11.48 15.20
CA PRO A 158 5.56 -11.99 14.48
C PRO A 158 5.15 -13.03 13.44
N GLY A 159 5.66 -12.88 12.21
CA GLY A 159 5.34 -13.76 11.09
C GLY A 159 3.96 -13.52 10.46
N ARG A 160 3.22 -12.47 10.87
CA ARG A 160 1.95 -12.09 10.24
C ARG A 160 2.17 -11.45 8.86
N PHE A 161 3.26 -10.72 8.70
CA PHE A 161 3.57 -9.97 7.49
C PHE A 161 4.67 -10.64 6.68
N ALA A 162 4.49 -10.70 5.37
CA ALA A 162 5.47 -11.23 4.43
C ALA A 162 6.67 -10.29 4.24
N ALA A 163 6.46 -9.00 4.42
CA ALA A 163 7.52 -7.99 4.44
C ALA A 163 7.08 -6.72 5.18
N LEU A 164 8.06 -5.93 5.62
CA LEU A 164 7.88 -4.65 6.31
C LEU A 164 8.59 -3.53 5.54
N VAL A 165 7.94 -2.36 5.46
CA VAL A 165 8.52 -1.16 4.85
C VAL A 165 8.32 0.05 5.80
N PRO A 166 9.11 0.16 6.88
CA PRO A 166 9.07 1.34 7.75
C PRO A 166 9.76 2.53 7.09
N VAL A 167 9.09 3.70 7.08
CA VAL A 167 9.61 4.94 6.49
C VAL A 167 9.72 6.01 7.58
N CYS A 168 10.89 6.64 7.71
CA CYS A 168 11.23 7.69 8.67
C CYS A 168 10.68 7.47 10.09
N GLY A 169 10.73 6.23 10.55
CA GLY A 169 10.30 5.83 11.90
C GLY A 169 11.48 5.45 12.80
N GLY A 170 11.15 5.02 14.01
CA GLY A 170 12.11 4.55 15.00
C GLY A 170 11.48 3.57 15.99
N LEU A 171 12.24 3.19 17.02
CA LEU A 171 11.75 2.31 18.08
C LEU A 171 11.30 3.07 19.33
N ALA A 172 11.92 4.21 19.62
CA ALA A 172 11.59 5.07 20.74
C ALA A 172 11.65 6.55 20.28
N HIS A 173 10.76 7.37 20.78
CA HIS A 173 10.77 8.79 20.52
C HIS A 173 11.10 9.57 21.80
N PRO A 174 12.22 10.33 21.87
CA PRO A 174 12.73 10.89 23.13
C PRO A 174 11.76 11.88 23.78
N ARG A 175 10.95 12.59 22.98
CA ARG A 175 9.97 13.60 23.47
C ARG A 175 8.52 13.10 23.48
N ARG A 176 8.24 11.89 22.95
CA ARG A 176 6.92 11.27 22.89
C ARG A 176 7.02 9.77 23.19
N PRO A 177 7.14 9.39 24.47
CA PRO A 177 7.31 7.97 24.85
C PRO A 177 6.16 7.08 24.35
N SER A 178 4.93 7.63 24.25
CA SER A 178 3.76 6.91 23.74
C SER A 178 3.88 6.49 22.27
N MET A 179 4.72 7.18 21.48
CA MET A 179 5.00 6.81 20.10
C MET A 179 5.95 5.61 20.01
N GLY A 180 6.67 5.31 21.09
CA GLY A 180 7.61 4.21 21.14
C GLY A 180 6.95 2.84 21.01
N VAL A 181 7.74 1.86 20.60
CA VAL A 181 7.31 0.47 20.46
C VAL A 181 7.18 -0.16 21.86
N SER A 182 5.99 -0.66 22.18
CA SER A 182 5.66 -1.13 23.53
C SER A 182 6.40 -2.42 23.94
N GLY A 183 6.63 -3.31 22.97
CA GLY A 183 7.22 -4.64 23.20
C GLY A 183 8.71 -4.68 23.56
N ILE A 184 9.35 -3.50 23.69
CA ILE A 184 10.79 -3.35 23.99
C ILE A 184 11.04 -2.44 25.20
N ALA A 185 9.99 -2.04 25.92
CA ALA A 185 10.11 -1.19 27.09
C ALA A 185 11.04 -1.84 28.12
N GLY A 186 12.05 -1.09 28.60
CA GLY A 186 13.04 -1.57 29.56
C GLY A 186 14.14 -2.48 29.00
N ALA A 187 14.18 -2.75 27.70
CA ALA A 187 15.26 -3.51 27.10
C ALA A 187 16.58 -2.71 27.13
N ALA A 188 17.67 -3.37 27.55
CA ALA A 188 19.01 -2.77 27.56
C ALA A 188 19.48 -2.41 26.14
N ASP A 189 19.16 -3.26 25.16
CA ASP A 189 19.36 -2.99 23.72
C ASP A 189 18.07 -3.29 22.95
N PRO A 190 17.23 -2.27 22.73
CA PRO A 190 15.97 -2.43 22.02
C PRO A 190 16.14 -2.84 20.56
N TYR A 191 17.23 -2.43 19.90
CA TYR A 191 17.49 -2.80 18.51
C TYR A 191 17.83 -4.28 18.37
N ALA A 192 18.63 -4.82 19.26
CA ALA A 192 18.95 -6.24 19.29
C ALA A 192 17.71 -7.10 19.55
N VAL A 193 16.82 -6.67 20.45
CA VAL A 193 15.54 -7.36 20.72
C VAL A 193 14.64 -7.41 19.49
N VAL A 194 14.46 -6.28 18.80
CA VAL A 194 13.65 -6.21 17.58
C VAL A 194 14.28 -7.06 16.47
N ALA A 195 15.58 -6.93 16.27
CA ALA A 195 16.30 -7.68 15.24
C ALA A 195 16.19 -9.20 15.47
N ALA A 196 16.37 -9.67 16.70
CA ALA A 196 16.24 -11.10 17.03
C ALA A 196 14.85 -11.65 16.72
N ARG A 197 13.80 -10.85 16.97
CA ARG A 197 12.40 -11.27 16.75
C ARG A 197 11.97 -11.18 15.28
N LEU A 198 12.54 -10.27 14.48
CA LEU A 198 12.10 -9.99 13.14
C LEU A 198 13.09 -10.37 12.02
N LYS A 199 14.26 -10.95 12.35
CA LYS A 199 15.30 -11.34 11.37
C LYS A 199 14.82 -12.29 10.27
N GLY A 200 13.73 -13.01 10.49
CA GLY A 200 13.11 -13.91 9.51
C GLY A 200 12.19 -13.20 8.53
N THR A 201 11.83 -11.94 8.79
CA THR A 201 10.94 -11.15 7.95
C THR A 201 11.77 -10.24 7.05
N PRO A 202 11.54 -10.21 5.71
CA PRO A 202 12.14 -9.24 4.81
C PRO A 202 11.78 -7.80 5.21
N ILE A 203 12.76 -6.91 5.29
CA ILE A 203 12.58 -5.54 5.75
C ILE A 203 13.33 -4.58 4.84
N TRP A 204 12.65 -3.56 4.30
CA TRP A 204 13.28 -2.48 3.59
C TRP A 204 12.91 -1.13 4.22
N GLN A 205 13.86 -0.52 4.91
CA GLN A 205 13.71 0.75 5.59
C GLN A 205 14.03 1.91 4.65
N PHE A 206 13.32 3.03 4.82
CA PHE A 206 13.59 4.27 4.10
C PHE A 206 13.71 5.45 5.07
N HIS A 207 14.67 6.38 4.83
CA HIS A 207 14.83 7.57 5.65
C HIS A 207 15.45 8.71 4.84
N GLY A 208 15.17 9.95 5.24
CA GLY A 208 15.85 11.13 4.71
C GLY A 208 17.15 11.42 5.48
N ALA A 209 18.25 11.71 4.80
CA ALA A 209 19.51 12.04 5.47
C ALA A 209 19.44 13.38 6.22
N LYS A 210 18.54 14.28 5.80
CA LYS A 210 18.33 15.62 6.38
C LYS A 210 17.09 15.67 7.28
N ASP A 211 16.59 14.51 7.78
CA ASP A 211 15.45 14.44 8.67
C ASP A 211 15.79 15.04 10.03
N ASP A 212 15.16 16.17 10.36
CA ASP A 212 15.31 16.91 11.60
C ASP A 212 14.16 16.67 12.61
N VAL A 213 13.17 15.84 12.23
CA VAL A 213 12.04 15.45 13.07
C VAL A 213 12.30 14.09 13.73
N VAL A 214 12.72 13.10 12.94
CA VAL A 214 13.09 11.76 13.38
C VAL A 214 14.50 11.45 12.87
N SER A 215 15.46 11.28 13.79
CA SER A 215 16.86 11.06 13.40
C SER A 215 17.02 9.83 12.49
N PRO A 216 17.69 9.97 11.33
CA PRO A 216 18.00 8.84 10.46
C PRO A 216 18.89 7.79 11.12
N ASP A 217 19.53 8.13 12.23
CA ASP A 217 20.35 7.19 13.01
C ASP A 217 19.52 6.05 13.60
N TYR A 218 18.22 6.25 13.84
CA TYR A 218 17.34 5.17 14.27
C TYR A 218 17.26 4.06 13.22
N SER A 219 17.10 4.42 11.95
CA SER A 219 17.09 3.44 10.86
C SER A 219 18.46 2.81 10.63
N ARG A 220 19.55 3.59 10.77
CA ARG A 220 20.93 3.05 10.66
C ARG A 220 21.24 2.04 11.76
N GLN A 221 20.87 2.34 13.01
CA GLN A 221 21.04 1.41 14.14
C GLN A 221 20.22 0.14 13.96
N MET A 222 18.96 0.29 13.47
CA MET A 222 18.11 -0.86 13.22
C MET A 222 18.64 -1.74 12.09
N ASP A 223 19.12 -1.16 11.01
CA ASP A 223 19.75 -1.88 9.90
C ASP A 223 20.99 -2.65 10.35
N ALA A 224 21.86 -1.99 11.15
CA ALA A 224 23.04 -2.63 11.73
C ALA A 224 22.66 -3.81 12.63
N ALA A 225 21.65 -3.65 13.51
CA ALA A 225 21.18 -4.70 14.39
C ALA A 225 20.57 -5.88 13.61
N LEU A 226 19.77 -5.62 12.58
CA LEU A 226 19.21 -6.66 11.72
C LEU A 226 20.31 -7.47 11.02
N LYS A 227 21.30 -6.79 10.47
CA LYS A 227 22.47 -7.44 9.83
C LYS A 227 23.26 -8.27 10.83
N ALA A 228 23.53 -7.73 12.03
CA ALA A 228 24.21 -8.44 13.11
C ALA A 228 23.44 -9.69 13.60
N ALA A 229 22.10 -9.63 13.59
CA ALA A 229 21.25 -10.75 13.92
C ALA A 229 21.13 -11.81 12.80
N GLY A 230 21.76 -11.59 11.65
CA GLY A 230 21.67 -12.47 10.48
C GLY A 230 20.32 -12.40 9.78
N ALA A 231 19.74 -11.21 9.67
CA ALA A 231 18.48 -11.02 8.96
C ALA A 231 18.58 -11.46 7.50
N ARG A 232 17.59 -12.19 7.04
CA ARG A 232 17.56 -12.80 5.70
C ARG A 232 17.60 -11.78 4.56
N ASP A 233 16.83 -10.70 4.69
CA ASP A 233 16.78 -9.60 3.71
C ASP A 233 16.49 -8.30 4.48
N ALA A 234 17.55 -7.62 4.89
CA ALA A 234 17.49 -6.31 5.55
C ALA A 234 18.12 -5.25 4.66
N ARG A 235 17.34 -4.25 4.30
CA ARG A 235 17.73 -3.16 3.42
C ARG A 235 17.47 -1.82 4.08
N LEU A 236 18.33 -0.85 3.81
CA LEU A 236 18.14 0.54 4.18
C LEU A 236 18.50 1.44 2.99
N THR A 237 17.56 2.30 2.60
CA THR A 237 17.81 3.40 1.67
C THR A 237 17.72 4.72 2.43
N VAL A 238 18.79 5.48 2.41
CA VAL A 238 18.85 6.84 2.97
C VAL A 238 18.95 7.82 1.80
N PHE A 239 17.92 8.63 1.61
CA PHE A 239 17.88 9.64 0.55
C PHE A 239 18.70 10.86 0.96
N PRO A 240 19.81 11.20 0.24
CA PRO A 240 20.74 12.24 0.68
C PRO A 240 20.13 13.63 0.82
N GLU A 241 19.15 13.95 -0.04
CA GLU A 241 18.54 15.26 -0.10
C GLU A 241 17.19 15.36 0.60
N ALA A 242 16.61 14.22 1.01
CA ALA A 242 15.31 14.21 1.67
C ALA A 242 15.43 14.63 3.15
N ASN A 243 14.48 15.43 3.59
CA ASN A 243 14.22 15.72 4.99
C ASN A 243 13.26 14.68 5.59
N HIS A 244 12.36 15.08 6.49
CA HIS A 244 11.37 14.16 7.09
C HIS A 244 10.46 13.52 6.03
N ASN A 245 10.10 14.24 4.96
CA ASN A 245 9.37 13.66 3.85
C ASN A 245 10.29 12.78 2.98
N SER A 246 10.59 11.60 3.48
CA SER A 246 11.25 10.54 2.72
C SER A 246 10.28 9.51 2.14
N TRP A 247 8.98 9.65 2.43
CA TRP A 247 7.95 8.75 1.88
C TRP A 247 7.61 9.01 0.41
N ASP A 248 7.67 10.26 -0.05
CA ASP A 248 7.45 10.55 -1.45
C ASP A 248 8.51 9.86 -2.34
N PRO A 249 9.83 10.03 -2.12
CA PRO A 249 10.81 9.27 -2.89
C PRO A 249 10.74 7.76 -2.65
N ALA A 250 10.39 7.29 -1.43
CA ALA A 250 10.25 5.87 -1.16
C ALA A 250 9.15 5.21 -2.02
N TYR A 251 7.94 5.79 -2.03
CA TYR A 251 6.82 5.18 -2.74
C TYR A 251 6.74 5.53 -4.23
N SER A 252 7.23 6.73 -4.64
CA SER A 252 7.03 7.23 -5.99
C SER A 252 8.29 7.21 -6.86
N GLN A 253 9.47 7.17 -6.27
CA GLN A 253 10.75 7.26 -6.99
C GLN A 253 11.64 6.02 -6.82
N THR A 254 11.13 4.98 -6.15
CA THR A 254 11.83 3.72 -5.94
C THR A 254 11.00 2.56 -6.51
N PRO A 255 10.93 2.40 -7.85
CA PRO A 255 10.10 1.37 -8.49
C PRO A 255 10.52 -0.05 -8.07
N GLU A 256 11.76 -0.26 -7.68
CA GLU A 256 12.28 -1.53 -7.18
C GLU A 256 11.59 -1.96 -5.87
N LEU A 257 11.07 -1.00 -5.10
CA LEU A 257 10.29 -1.29 -3.87
C LEU A 257 9.11 -2.22 -4.20
N TRP A 258 8.35 -1.88 -5.22
CA TRP A 258 7.15 -2.66 -5.57
C TRP A 258 7.49 -4.04 -6.10
N THR A 259 8.52 -4.13 -6.95
CA THR A 259 9.01 -5.42 -7.45
C THR A 259 9.50 -6.30 -6.30
N TRP A 260 10.28 -5.73 -5.39
CA TRP A 260 10.77 -6.45 -4.22
C TRP A 260 9.63 -6.86 -3.28
N LEU A 261 8.71 -5.94 -2.96
CA LEU A 261 7.62 -6.17 -2.02
C LEU A 261 6.72 -7.31 -2.48
N PHE A 262 6.26 -7.25 -3.74
CA PHE A 262 5.33 -8.24 -4.28
C PHE A 262 5.95 -9.62 -4.54
N ALA A 263 7.27 -9.73 -4.53
CA ALA A 263 8.00 -11.00 -4.57
C ALA A 263 8.01 -11.73 -3.21
N GLN A 264 7.70 -11.02 -2.09
CA GLN A 264 7.76 -11.62 -0.76
C GLN A 264 6.50 -12.44 -0.46
N ARG A 265 6.71 -13.57 0.21
CA ARG A 265 5.66 -14.41 0.77
C ARG A 265 6.01 -14.81 2.20
N ARG A 266 5.01 -14.98 3.04
CA ARG A 266 5.25 -15.56 4.37
C ARG A 266 5.86 -16.94 4.20
N ALA A 267 6.80 -17.27 5.09
CA ALA A 267 7.27 -18.64 5.19
C ALA A 267 6.09 -19.55 5.60
N THR A 268 5.90 -20.64 4.89
CA THR A 268 5.01 -21.71 5.34
C THR A 268 5.50 -22.24 6.69
N ARG A 269 4.61 -22.27 7.67
CA ARG A 269 4.89 -22.84 8.99
C ARG A 269 5.07 -24.33 8.91
#